data_45b55b2d2c2c37a5294d16c0940eecae
#
_entry.id   45b55b2d2c2c37a5294d16c0940eecae
#
_cell.length_a   1.000
_cell.length_b   1.000
_cell.length_c   1.000
_cell.angle_alpha   90.00
_cell.angle_beta   90.00
_cell.angle_gamma   90.00
#
_symmetry.space_group_name_H-M   'P 1'
#
loop_
_entity.id
_entity.type
_entity.pdbx_description
1 polymer ?
#
loop_
_entity_poly.entity_id
_entity_poly.type
_entity_poly.pdbx_seq_one_letter_code
_entity_poly.pdbx_strand_id
1 'polypeptide(L)'
;MNKFPRPLRKAAAPAPPQQYGKATQASPSEAAWVRPWPRMDATFTALVGLIVTAFAMANDSSRYTSGLAHTTAIGVLVTLLASFAFEARGGMKNLVRPDLVGILALYYLTLYEFLFPQPYFDVNMGDMRAVRVALWAVVLGFIGLFIGRHLVPQGRQPFEEVMTRPVPSTWLAAILWCCFFLGFLHILIATSFDIPKIFDAMLRARFDQPWGRGRLGDWKALITELQLLLYLVPPLFGLMLGRREQYSAINLLLSGLAFLWVLFFGFTGGTRNVFAAYLVTFLIAFTFSSPPQRRTQVIVVAVFCGAMMVMATRVMLDMRTVGLKKWLAGEMPSMITRQNSSVFVDDNLLAISVLTQYFPKQNQDRYLGFEIPYLALIRPIPRAIWPGKPTGMSISIEDVFKVKGVTIAATFVGEAYMSGGLFAVLLEGMVLGMLATFWNRFSAPKNSELGLLVYSSGFFAVTITMRSCFALTTALLPSLAGIAFGKIVLPKIRQTLQPRAILPPRLRGKPGAPPPVQE
;
A
#
# COMPACT_ATOMS: atom_id res chain seq x y z
N MET A 1 -49.02 -33.28 64.81
CA MET A 1 -48.44 -33.05 63.46
C MET A 1 -47.66 -31.73 63.46
N ASN A 2 -46.35 -31.81 63.71
CA ASN A 2 -45.49 -30.64 63.81
C ASN A 2 -44.93 -30.27 62.45
N LYS A 3 -45.26 -29.06 61.92
CA LYS A 3 -44.65 -28.50 60.74
C LYS A 3 -43.37 -27.79 61.12
N PHE A 4 -42.21 -28.31 60.66
CA PHE A 4 -40.92 -27.64 60.75
C PHE A 4 -40.85 -26.44 59.80
N PRO A 5 -40.31 -25.28 60.23
CA PRO A 5 -40.12 -24.13 59.33
C PRO A 5 -38.90 -24.38 58.39
N ARG A 6 -39.07 -24.06 57.09
CA ARG A 6 -38.01 -24.11 56.08
C ARG A 6 -36.91 -23.08 56.40
N PRO A 7 -35.61 -23.40 56.25
CA PRO A 7 -34.55 -22.43 56.45
C PRO A 7 -34.55 -21.40 55.33
N LEU A 8 -34.45 -20.13 55.67
CA LEU A 8 -34.29 -18.96 54.79
C LEU A 8 -33.02 -19.13 53.93
N ARG A 9 -33.19 -19.15 52.61
CA ARG A 9 -32.07 -19.09 51.65
C ARG A 9 -31.29 -17.82 51.90
N LYS A 10 -30.05 -17.90 52.33
CA LYS A 10 -29.11 -16.77 52.34
C LYS A 10 -28.97 -16.21 50.91
N ALA A 11 -29.24 -14.93 50.74
CA ALA A 11 -28.98 -14.22 49.49
C ALA A 11 -27.50 -14.38 49.14
N ALA A 12 -27.26 -14.85 47.92
CA ALA A 12 -25.88 -14.97 47.40
C ALA A 12 -25.26 -13.55 47.33
N ALA A 13 -24.05 -13.44 47.90
CA ALA A 13 -23.29 -12.20 47.77
C ALA A 13 -23.09 -11.81 46.29
N PRO A 14 -23.13 -10.53 45.96
CA PRO A 14 -22.88 -10.06 44.59
C PRO A 14 -21.48 -10.52 44.16
N ALA A 15 -21.41 -11.12 42.96
CA ALA A 15 -20.17 -11.56 42.36
C ALA A 15 -19.19 -10.36 42.28
N PRO A 16 -17.90 -10.55 42.62
CA PRO A 16 -16.91 -9.48 42.50
C PRO A 16 -16.88 -8.96 41.04
N PRO A 17 -16.67 -7.66 40.83
CA PRO A 17 -16.61 -7.08 39.50
C PRO A 17 -15.54 -7.85 38.70
N GLN A 18 -15.94 -8.40 37.55
CA GLN A 18 -15.03 -9.02 36.61
C GLN A 18 -13.89 -8.03 36.34
N GLN A 19 -12.72 -8.31 36.86
CA GLN A 19 -11.51 -7.62 36.45
C GLN A 19 -11.41 -7.85 34.95
N TYR A 20 -11.67 -6.81 34.17
CA TYR A 20 -11.31 -6.76 32.75
C TYR A 20 -9.88 -7.26 32.65
N GLY A 21 -9.72 -8.43 32.03
CA GLY A 21 -8.50 -9.18 32.02
C GLY A 21 -7.32 -8.26 31.73
N LYS A 22 -6.33 -8.30 32.60
CA LYS A 22 -4.98 -7.84 32.29
C LYS A 22 -4.64 -8.47 30.97
N ALA A 23 -4.61 -7.66 29.90
CA ALA A 23 -4.06 -8.08 28.64
C ALA A 23 -2.73 -8.73 28.99
N THR A 24 -2.61 -10.01 28.76
CA THR A 24 -1.38 -10.78 28.95
C THR A 24 -0.38 -10.07 28.06
N GLN A 25 0.45 -9.21 28.64
CA GLN A 25 1.58 -8.63 27.97
C GLN A 25 2.47 -9.81 27.63
N ALA A 26 2.41 -10.25 26.36
CA ALA A 26 3.39 -11.18 25.83
C ALA A 26 4.77 -10.62 26.16
N SER A 27 5.60 -11.45 26.78
CA SER A 27 6.93 -11.03 27.20
C SER A 27 7.70 -10.45 26.01
N PRO A 28 8.49 -9.37 26.18
CA PRO A 28 9.20 -8.69 25.10
C PRO A 28 10.19 -9.56 24.32
N SER A 29 10.47 -10.78 24.77
CA SER A 29 11.51 -11.67 24.22
C SER A 29 11.10 -12.46 22.96
N GLU A 30 9.81 -12.51 22.57
CA GLU A 30 9.35 -13.40 21.48
C GLU A 30 9.03 -12.73 20.16
N ALA A 31 9.01 -11.43 20.07
CA ALA A 31 8.73 -10.74 18.83
C ALA A 31 10.01 -10.15 18.25
N ALA A 32 10.87 -10.96 17.66
CA ALA A 32 11.80 -10.47 16.66
C ALA A 32 10.98 -9.98 15.46
N TRP A 33 10.35 -8.83 15.62
CA TRP A 33 9.69 -8.12 14.54
C TRP A 33 10.72 -7.68 13.53
N VAL A 34 10.28 -7.26 12.38
CA VAL A 34 11.11 -6.72 11.31
C VAL A 34 12.13 -5.74 11.91
N ARG A 35 13.41 -5.94 11.63
CA ARG A 35 14.42 -4.94 11.97
C ARG A 35 14.10 -3.67 11.18
N PRO A 36 13.98 -2.50 11.83
CA PRO A 36 13.65 -1.27 11.11
C PRO A 36 14.78 -0.81 10.19
N TRP A 37 15.98 -1.35 10.35
CA TRP A 37 17.19 -0.92 9.64
C TRP A 37 17.68 -1.98 8.67
N PRO A 38 18.08 -1.57 7.45
CA PRO A 38 18.69 -2.44 6.47
C PRO A 38 20.07 -2.90 6.92
N ARG A 39 20.49 -4.07 6.44
CA ARG A 39 21.83 -4.61 6.70
C ARG A 39 22.84 -4.02 5.72
N MET A 40 24.00 -3.60 6.23
CA MET A 40 25.09 -3.04 5.41
C MET A 40 25.71 -4.09 4.49
N ASP A 41 25.89 -5.34 4.96
CA ASP A 41 26.41 -6.45 4.16
C ASP A 41 25.50 -6.77 2.96
N ALA A 42 24.17 -6.79 3.17
CA ALA A 42 23.21 -6.98 2.10
C ALA A 42 23.26 -5.84 1.05
N THR A 43 23.39 -4.60 1.51
CA THR A 43 23.51 -3.43 0.62
C THR A 43 24.83 -3.44 -0.15
N PHE A 44 25.93 -3.74 0.53
CA PHE A 44 27.23 -3.85 -0.14
C PHE A 44 27.22 -4.94 -1.21
N THR A 45 26.68 -6.13 -0.90
CA THR A 45 26.49 -7.21 -1.87
C THR A 45 25.67 -6.76 -3.08
N ALA A 46 24.58 -6.02 -2.83
CA ALA A 46 23.75 -5.48 -3.91
C ALA A 46 24.51 -4.49 -4.78
N LEU A 47 25.23 -3.54 -4.20
CA LEU A 47 25.97 -2.54 -4.97
C LEU A 47 27.07 -3.18 -5.82
N VAL A 48 27.81 -4.14 -5.27
CA VAL A 48 28.84 -4.89 -6.03
C VAL A 48 28.17 -5.67 -7.18
N GLY A 49 27.08 -6.39 -6.92
CA GLY A 49 26.37 -7.14 -7.95
C GLY A 49 25.80 -6.24 -9.06
N LEU A 50 25.27 -5.06 -8.70
CA LEU A 50 24.79 -4.08 -9.68
C LEU A 50 25.92 -3.50 -10.53
N ILE A 51 27.12 -3.27 -9.96
CA ILE A 51 28.31 -2.84 -10.72
C ILE A 51 28.74 -3.94 -11.69
N VAL A 52 28.77 -5.20 -11.25
CA VAL A 52 29.07 -6.35 -12.12
C VAL A 52 28.04 -6.47 -13.25
N THR A 53 26.76 -6.30 -12.94
CA THR A 53 25.69 -6.29 -13.93
C THR A 53 25.86 -5.17 -14.95
N ALA A 54 26.18 -3.96 -14.48
CA ALA A 54 26.46 -2.82 -15.34
C ALA A 54 27.66 -3.06 -16.28
N PHE A 55 28.71 -3.71 -15.76
CA PHE A 55 29.88 -4.10 -16.57
C PHE A 55 29.50 -5.18 -17.61
N ALA A 56 28.73 -6.20 -17.23
CA ALA A 56 28.23 -7.21 -18.16
C ALA A 56 27.37 -6.57 -19.26
N MET A 57 26.47 -5.67 -18.91
CA MET A 57 25.62 -4.91 -19.85
C MET A 57 26.48 -4.05 -20.82
N ALA A 58 27.54 -3.41 -20.34
CA ALA A 58 28.41 -2.59 -21.17
C ALA A 58 29.16 -3.40 -22.24
N ASN A 59 29.52 -4.65 -21.92
CA ASN A 59 30.24 -5.58 -22.81
C ASN A 59 29.32 -6.54 -23.56
N ASP A 60 28.01 -6.42 -23.40
CA ASP A 60 27.04 -7.29 -24.09
C ASP A 60 27.04 -7.01 -25.59
N SER A 61 27.24 -8.06 -26.38
CA SER A 61 27.25 -8.07 -27.86
C SER A 61 25.96 -8.57 -28.47
N SER A 62 24.88 -8.64 -27.71
CA SER A 62 23.56 -9.08 -28.17
C SER A 62 23.11 -8.30 -29.40
N ARG A 63 22.60 -9.00 -30.39
CA ARG A 63 22.04 -8.40 -31.61
C ARG A 63 20.63 -7.83 -31.40
N TYR A 64 19.90 -8.38 -30.42
CA TYR A 64 18.52 -8.01 -30.11
C TYR A 64 18.46 -7.16 -28.84
N THR A 65 17.56 -6.20 -28.81
CA THR A 65 17.34 -5.34 -27.65
C THR A 65 16.82 -6.11 -26.44
N SER A 66 15.98 -7.10 -26.65
CA SER A 66 15.52 -8.02 -25.60
C SER A 66 16.67 -8.87 -25.03
N GLY A 67 17.69 -9.22 -25.82
CA GLY A 67 18.87 -9.95 -25.35
C GLY A 67 19.68 -9.16 -24.32
N LEU A 68 19.93 -7.87 -24.59
CA LEU A 68 20.59 -6.96 -23.64
C LEU A 68 19.76 -6.80 -22.35
N ALA A 69 18.43 -6.69 -22.48
CA ALA A 69 17.54 -6.61 -21.33
C ALA A 69 17.53 -7.94 -20.53
N HIS A 70 17.63 -9.08 -21.20
CA HIS A 70 17.74 -10.41 -20.58
C HIS A 70 19.00 -10.55 -19.73
N THR A 71 20.17 -10.19 -20.29
CA THR A 71 21.46 -10.17 -19.55
C THR A 71 21.33 -9.32 -18.29
N THR A 72 20.74 -8.12 -18.41
CA THR A 72 20.54 -7.21 -17.28
C THR A 72 19.56 -7.80 -16.26
N ALA A 73 18.46 -8.41 -16.72
CA ALA A 73 17.45 -9.02 -15.85
C ALA A 73 18.03 -10.14 -14.99
N ILE A 74 18.85 -11.03 -15.59
CA ILE A 74 19.54 -12.10 -14.85
C ILE A 74 20.53 -11.51 -13.85
N GLY A 75 21.36 -10.56 -14.25
CA GLY A 75 22.36 -9.94 -13.38
C GLY A 75 21.73 -9.29 -12.16
N VAL A 76 20.66 -8.51 -12.35
CA VAL A 76 19.92 -7.89 -11.25
C VAL A 76 19.23 -8.95 -10.39
N LEU A 77 18.62 -9.99 -10.97
CA LEU A 77 17.98 -11.07 -10.21
C LEU A 77 18.95 -11.75 -9.25
N VAL A 78 20.11 -12.18 -9.77
CA VAL A 78 21.14 -12.83 -8.96
C VAL A 78 21.62 -11.90 -7.83
N THR A 79 21.81 -10.63 -8.15
CA THR A 79 22.18 -9.59 -7.19
C THR A 79 21.14 -9.45 -6.08
N LEU A 80 19.85 -9.37 -6.43
CA LEU A 80 18.75 -9.26 -5.46
C LEU A 80 18.64 -10.52 -4.59
N LEU A 81 18.74 -11.70 -5.17
CA LEU A 81 18.68 -12.96 -4.42
C LEU A 81 19.83 -13.05 -3.40
N ALA A 82 21.06 -12.71 -3.81
CA ALA A 82 22.20 -12.67 -2.91
C ALA A 82 22.01 -11.65 -1.77
N SER A 83 21.59 -10.42 -2.09
CA SER A 83 21.31 -9.38 -1.09
C SER A 83 20.20 -9.80 -0.12
N PHE A 84 19.11 -10.38 -0.61
CA PHE A 84 17.98 -10.83 0.21
C PHE A 84 18.36 -12.01 1.11
N ALA A 85 19.26 -12.88 0.67
CA ALA A 85 19.80 -13.94 1.52
C ALA A 85 20.53 -13.39 2.76
N PHE A 86 21.27 -12.26 2.61
CA PHE A 86 21.87 -11.58 3.76
C PHE A 86 20.82 -10.94 4.67
N GLU A 87 19.79 -10.30 4.12
CA GLU A 87 18.68 -9.74 4.90
C GLU A 87 17.91 -10.82 5.67
N ALA A 88 17.71 -12.01 5.07
CA ALA A 88 17.03 -13.14 5.67
C ALA A 88 17.76 -13.71 6.90
N ARG A 89 19.11 -13.55 7.01
CA ARG A 89 19.87 -13.93 8.20
C ARG A 89 19.40 -13.22 9.48
N GLY A 90 18.78 -12.04 9.33
CA GLY A 90 18.15 -11.33 10.46
C GLY A 90 16.74 -11.81 10.81
N GLY A 91 16.23 -12.83 10.09
CA GLY A 91 14.88 -13.39 10.21
C GLY A 91 14.07 -13.18 8.92
N MET A 92 13.28 -14.18 8.53
CA MET A 92 12.48 -14.15 7.29
C MET A 92 11.49 -12.99 7.22
N LYS A 93 11.00 -12.48 8.36
CA LYS A 93 10.12 -11.30 8.40
C LYS A 93 10.79 -10.03 7.86
N ASN A 94 12.13 -9.96 7.86
CA ASN A 94 12.84 -8.83 7.29
C ASN A 94 12.65 -8.70 5.78
N LEU A 95 12.34 -9.80 5.08
CA LEU A 95 12.06 -9.78 3.65
C LEU A 95 10.73 -9.08 3.30
N VAL A 96 9.87 -8.86 4.28
CA VAL A 96 8.57 -8.18 4.12
C VAL A 96 8.67 -6.68 4.48
N ARG A 97 9.88 -6.10 4.50
CA ARG A 97 10.04 -4.65 4.71
C ARG A 97 9.65 -3.86 3.45
N PRO A 98 9.02 -2.68 3.61
CA PRO A 98 8.66 -1.80 2.49
C PRO A 98 9.81 -1.50 1.53
N ASP A 99 11.03 -1.29 2.04
CA ASP A 99 12.21 -1.01 1.21
C ASP A 99 12.57 -2.19 0.29
N LEU A 100 12.52 -3.43 0.80
CA LEU A 100 12.81 -4.62 0.01
C LEU A 100 11.68 -4.96 -0.97
N VAL A 101 10.44 -4.82 -0.52
CA VAL A 101 9.28 -5.03 -1.40
C VAL A 101 9.22 -3.98 -2.50
N GLY A 102 9.61 -2.73 -2.22
CA GLY A 102 9.76 -1.69 -3.24
C GLY A 102 10.83 -2.06 -4.28
N ILE A 103 12.02 -2.50 -3.85
CA ILE A 103 13.08 -2.97 -4.73
C ILE A 103 12.60 -4.15 -5.61
N LEU A 104 11.91 -5.13 -5.01
CA LEU A 104 11.33 -6.25 -5.75
C LEU A 104 10.25 -5.81 -6.73
N ALA A 105 9.44 -4.83 -6.36
CA ALA A 105 8.41 -4.25 -7.25
C ALA A 105 9.04 -3.55 -8.45
N LEU A 106 10.13 -2.81 -8.28
CA LEU A 106 10.85 -2.21 -9.40
C LEU A 106 11.39 -3.28 -10.36
N TYR A 107 12.00 -4.35 -9.82
CA TYR A 107 12.47 -5.48 -10.62
C TYR A 107 11.32 -6.11 -11.41
N TYR A 108 10.22 -6.41 -10.75
CA TYR A 108 9.03 -7.00 -11.37
C TYR A 108 8.49 -6.12 -12.51
N LEU A 109 8.43 -4.82 -12.29
CA LEU A 109 7.87 -3.87 -13.26
C LEU A 109 8.78 -3.61 -14.46
N THR A 110 10.10 -3.75 -14.32
CA THR A 110 11.06 -3.32 -15.37
C THR A 110 11.81 -4.47 -16.04
N LEU A 111 12.14 -5.52 -15.31
CA LEU A 111 13.08 -6.54 -15.78
C LEU A 111 12.53 -7.98 -15.78
N TYR A 112 11.55 -8.28 -14.94
CA TYR A 112 11.07 -9.66 -14.75
C TYR A 112 10.62 -10.33 -16.04
N GLU A 113 9.90 -9.63 -16.92
CA GLU A 113 9.40 -10.19 -18.18
C GLU A 113 10.53 -10.59 -19.14
N PHE A 114 11.70 -9.95 -19.03
CA PHE A 114 12.87 -10.27 -19.86
C PHE A 114 13.63 -11.53 -19.41
N LEU A 115 13.21 -12.21 -18.35
CA LEU A 115 13.64 -13.58 -18.08
C LEU A 115 13.08 -14.56 -19.12
N PHE A 116 12.09 -14.15 -19.89
CA PHE A 116 11.42 -14.91 -20.93
C PHE A 116 11.58 -14.19 -22.28
N PRO A 117 11.45 -14.91 -23.43
CA PRO A 117 11.54 -14.29 -24.75
C PRO A 117 10.53 -13.16 -24.94
N GLN A 118 10.99 -12.00 -25.47
CA GLN A 118 10.18 -10.80 -25.69
C GLN A 118 10.27 -10.30 -27.15
N PRO A 119 9.78 -11.06 -28.14
CA PRO A 119 9.86 -10.65 -29.56
C PRO A 119 9.06 -9.37 -29.84
N TYR A 120 7.99 -9.13 -29.10
CA TYR A 120 7.21 -7.88 -29.18
C TYR A 120 8.08 -6.64 -28.87
N PHE A 121 8.95 -6.74 -27.86
CA PHE A 121 9.85 -5.66 -27.49
C PHE A 121 10.84 -5.33 -28.61
N ASP A 122 11.45 -6.36 -29.24
CA ASP A 122 12.41 -6.19 -30.33
C ASP A 122 11.79 -5.51 -31.57
N VAL A 123 10.52 -5.84 -31.88
CA VAL A 123 9.79 -5.23 -33.00
C VAL A 123 9.49 -3.76 -32.72
N ASN A 124 9.12 -3.40 -31.47
CA ASN A 124 8.71 -2.05 -31.14
C ASN A 124 9.88 -1.14 -30.69
N MET A 125 11.02 -1.74 -30.33
CA MET A 125 12.18 -0.99 -29.82
C MET A 125 13.49 -1.54 -30.40
N GLY A 126 13.75 -1.22 -31.66
CA GLY A 126 14.98 -1.61 -32.35
C GLY A 126 16.23 -0.78 -32.02
N ASP A 127 16.07 0.36 -31.32
CA ASP A 127 17.20 1.22 -30.96
C ASP A 127 17.96 0.70 -29.73
N MET A 128 19.04 -0.03 -30.00
CA MET A 128 19.94 -0.60 -28.98
C MET A 128 20.53 0.47 -28.05
N ARG A 129 20.77 1.68 -28.56
CA ARG A 129 21.34 2.78 -27.76
C ARG A 129 20.34 3.29 -26.73
N ALA A 130 19.09 3.49 -27.12
CA ALA A 130 18.04 3.92 -26.22
C ALA A 130 17.77 2.88 -25.13
N VAL A 131 17.69 1.60 -25.50
CA VAL A 131 17.50 0.50 -24.53
C VAL A 131 18.68 0.44 -23.54
N ARG A 132 19.90 0.60 -24.03
CA ARG A 132 21.09 0.64 -23.15
C ARG A 132 21.02 1.78 -22.15
N VAL A 133 20.63 2.98 -22.57
CA VAL A 133 20.45 4.14 -21.65
C VAL A 133 19.31 3.88 -20.68
N ALA A 134 18.20 3.29 -21.11
CA ALA A 134 17.09 2.92 -20.25
C ALA A 134 17.50 1.90 -19.17
N LEU A 135 18.27 0.89 -19.54
CA LEU A 135 18.80 -0.10 -18.60
C LEU A 135 19.80 0.50 -17.61
N TRP A 136 20.64 1.45 -18.05
CA TRP A 136 21.47 2.25 -17.15
C TRP A 136 20.62 3.04 -16.15
N ALA A 137 19.53 3.66 -16.60
CA ALA A 137 18.60 4.34 -15.71
C ALA A 137 17.99 3.38 -14.68
N VAL A 138 17.57 2.18 -15.10
CA VAL A 138 17.03 1.16 -14.19
C VAL A 138 18.06 0.73 -13.15
N VAL A 139 19.30 0.43 -13.57
CA VAL A 139 20.39 0.04 -12.65
C VAL A 139 20.72 1.17 -11.67
N LEU A 140 20.79 2.43 -12.13
CA LEU A 140 20.99 3.60 -11.26
C LEU A 140 19.81 3.80 -10.29
N GLY A 141 18.58 3.52 -10.72
CA GLY A 141 17.43 3.50 -9.84
C GLY A 141 17.58 2.50 -8.68
N PHE A 142 18.05 1.29 -8.97
CA PHE A 142 18.38 0.28 -7.93
C PHE A 142 19.51 0.76 -7.02
N ILE A 143 20.60 1.29 -7.59
CA ILE A 143 21.72 1.84 -6.81
C ILE A 143 21.22 2.95 -5.87
N GLY A 144 20.41 3.88 -6.39
CA GLY A 144 19.79 4.93 -5.59
C GLY A 144 18.95 4.37 -4.43
N LEU A 145 18.06 3.41 -4.70
CA LEU A 145 17.26 2.76 -3.67
C LEU A 145 18.14 2.10 -2.59
N PHE A 146 19.19 1.37 -2.97
CA PHE A 146 20.08 0.70 -2.02
C PHE A 146 20.91 1.68 -1.19
N ILE A 147 21.38 2.78 -1.75
CA ILE A 147 22.10 3.83 -0.99
C ILE A 147 21.11 4.56 -0.08
N GLY A 148 19.97 4.98 -0.61
CA GLY A 148 18.95 5.74 0.11
C GLY A 148 18.45 5.08 1.39
N ARG A 149 18.40 3.74 1.42
CA ARG A 149 18.01 2.95 2.60
C ARG A 149 18.81 3.31 3.87
N HIS A 150 20.04 3.77 3.73
CA HIS A 150 20.94 4.08 4.85
C HIS A 150 20.97 5.56 5.23
N LEU A 151 20.29 6.43 4.48
CA LEU A 151 20.26 7.87 4.74
C LEU A 151 19.30 8.28 5.86
N VAL A 152 18.48 7.35 6.35
CA VAL A 152 17.55 7.62 7.45
C VAL A 152 18.29 7.66 8.78
N PRO A 153 18.21 8.76 9.54
CA PRO A 153 18.79 8.81 10.88
C PRO A 153 18.15 7.78 11.81
N GLN A 154 18.98 7.10 12.59
CA GLN A 154 18.49 6.23 13.65
C GLN A 154 17.80 7.05 14.74
N GLY A 155 16.65 6.59 15.23
CA GLY A 155 15.89 7.33 16.22
C GLY A 155 14.63 6.61 16.68
N ARG A 156 13.88 7.26 17.56
CA ARG A 156 12.61 6.74 18.07
C ARG A 156 11.58 6.57 16.95
N GLN A 157 10.60 5.69 17.19
CA GLN A 157 9.47 5.52 16.28
C GLN A 157 8.72 6.85 16.10
N PRO A 158 8.46 7.28 14.84
CA PRO A 158 7.66 8.47 14.62
C PRO A 158 6.24 8.26 15.15
N PHE A 159 5.64 9.32 15.73
CA PHE A 159 4.28 9.27 16.28
C PHE A 159 4.04 8.10 17.26
N GLU A 160 5.04 7.71 18.04
CA GLU A 160 5.00 6.56 18.95
C GLU A 160 3.74 6.57 19.83
N GLU A 161 3.35 7.71 20.36
CA GLU A 161 2.14 7.87 21.18
C GLU A 161 0.86 7.41 20.44
N VAL A 162 0.74 7.74 19.15
CA VAL A 162 -0.40 7.33 18.31
C VAL A 162 -0.29 5.85 17.97
N MET A 163 0.91 5.39 17.60
CA MET A 163 1.15 4.02 17.15
C MET A 163 0.94 2.98 18.24
N THR A 164 1.16 3.35 19.49
CA THR A 164 0.99 2.44 20.66
C THR A 164 -0.38 2.57 21.33
N ARG A 165 -1.21 3.53 20.92
CA ARG A 165 -2.51 3.80 21.55
C ARG A 165 -3.51 2.69 21.23
N PRO A 166 -4.00 1.92 22.23
CA PRO A 166 -4.93 0.83 21.99
C PRO A 166 -6.30 1.38 21.54
N VAL A 167 -6.95 0.66 20.62
CA VAL A 167 -8.31 0.93 20.17
C VAL A 167 -9.17 -0.30 20.50
N PRO A 168 -10.35 -0.14 21.12
CA PRO A 168 -11.24 -1.25 21.39
C PRO A 168 -11.64 -1.98 20.11
N SER A 169 -11.79 -3.31 20.16
CA SER A 169 -12.16 -4.14 18.99
C SER A 169 -13.50 -3.72 18.37
N THR A 170 -14.45 -3.30 19.19
CA THR A 170 -15.76 -2.78 18.72
C THR A 170 -15.60 -1.52 17.86
N TRP A 171 -14.65 -0.65 18.18
CA TRP A 171 -14.36 0.54 17.39
C TRP A 171 -13.70 0.21 16.07
N LEU A 172 -12.82 -0.78 16.01
CA LEU A 172 -12.23 -1.22 14.74
C LEU A 172 -13.29 -1.73 13.77
N ALA A 173 -14.25 -2.54 14.27
CA ALA A 173 -15.37 -2.98 13.47
C ALA A 173 -16.24 -1.80 13.00
N ALA A 174 -16.56 -0.84 13.90
CA ALA A 174 -17.32 0.37 13.53
C ALA A 174 -16.59 1.22 12.48
N ILE A 175 -15.26 1.40 12.62
CA ILE A 175 -14.44 2.12 11.64
C ILE A 175 -14.46 1.40 10.28
N LEU A 176 -14.37 0.06 10.25
CA LEU A 176 -14.46 -0.71 9.01
C LEU A 176 -15.76 -0.40 8.27
N TRP A 177 -16.90 -0.48 8.99
CA TRP A 177 -18.21 -0.23 8.39
C TRP A 177 -18.38 1.23 7.97
N CYS A 178 -17.88 2.18 8.75
CA CYS A 178 -17.87 3.60 8.39
C CYS A 178 -17.08 3.82 7.09
N CYS A 179 -15.86 3.26 7.00
CA CYS A 179 -15.03 3.33 5.80
C CYS A 179 -15.71 2.67 4.59
N PHE A 180 -16.37 1.54 4.80
CA PHE A 180 -17.08 0.82 3.74
C PHE A 180 -18.25 1.67 3.19
N PHE A 181 -19.17 2.11 4.03
CA PHE A 181 -20.36 2.85 3.58
C PHE A 181 -20.00 4.23 3.01
N LEU A 182 -19.14 4.99 3.69
CA LEU A 182 -18.71 6.29 3.17
C LEU A 182 -17.89 6.16 1.89
N GLY A 183 -17.05 5.12 1.79
CA GLY A 183 -16.27 4.87 0.59
C GLY A 183 -17.11 4.52 -0.64
N PHE A 184 -18.26 3.84 -0.45
CA PHE A 184 -19.21 3.55 -1.54
C PHE A 184 -20.25 4.64 -1.78
N LEU A 185 -20.30 5.69 -0.96
CA LEU A 185 -21.32 6.74 -1.04
C LEU A 185 -21.38 7.40 -2.43
N HIS A 186 -20.23 7.64 -3.05
CA HIS A 186 -20.15 8.24 -4.38
C HIS A 186 -20.80 7.36 -5.46
N ILE A 187 -20.74 6.03 -5.33
CA ILE A 187 -21.35 5.07 -6.24
C ILE A 187 -22.88 5.07 -6.06
N LEU A 188 -23.34 5.04 -4.81
CA LEU A 188 -24.75 5.14 -4.48
C LEU A 188 -25.39 6.40 -5.06
N ILE A 189 -24.71 7.54 -4.95
CA ILE A 189 -25.16 8.81 -5.53
C ILE A 189 -25.14 8.77 -7.06
N ALA A 190 -24.07 8.22 -7.66
CA ALA A 190 -23.94 8.15 -9.13
C ALA A 190 -25.03 7.27 -9.78
N THR A 191 -25.55 6.28 -9.04
CA THR A 191 -26.60 5.36 -9.50
C THR A 191 -27.98 5.68 -8.94
N SER A 192 -28.14 6.81 -8.24
CA SER A 192 -29.41 7.22 -7.60
C SER A 192 -29.93 6.15 -6.62
N PHE A 193 -29.05 5.48 -5.87
CA PHE A 193 -29.36 4.40 -4.91
C PHE A 193 -30.04 3.16 -5.53
N ASP A 194 -29.93 2.99 -6.85
CA ASP A 194 -30.49 1.84 -7.56
C ASP A 194 -29.46 0.69 -7.57
N ILE A 195 -29.70 -0.32 -6.72
CA ILE A 195 -28.78 -1.45 -6.55
C ILE A 195 -28.55 -2.26 -7.84
N PRO A 196 -29.58 -2.64 -8.63
CA PRO A 196 -29.39 -3.28 -9.93
C PRO A 196 -28.50 -2.48 -10.88
N LYS A 197 -28.65 -1.15 -10.92
CA LYS A 197 -27.78 -0.28 -11.73
C LYS A 197 -26.33 -0.27 -11.25
N ILE A 198 -26.08 -0.42 -9.93
CA ILE A 198 -24.73 -0.55 -9.40
C ILE A 198 -24.05 -1.77 -10.01
N PHE A 199 -24.70 -2.94 -9.93
CA PHE A 199 -24.15 -4.18 -10.47
C PHE A 199 -23.91 -4.09 -11.98
N ASP A 200 -24.91 -3.62 -12.75
CA ASP A 200 -24.74 -3.47 -14.20
C ASP A 200 -23.61 -2.51 -14.54
N ALA A 201 -23.50 -1.38 -13.84
CA ALA A 201 -22.42 -0.40 -14.07
C ALA A 201 -21.04 -0.94 -13.65
N MET A 202 -20.93 -1.73 -12.59
CA MET A 202 -19.67 -2.38 -12.19
C MET A 202 -19.17 -3.37 -13.24
N LEU A 203 -20.05 -4.00 -13.99
CA LEU A 203 -19.69 -5.01 -15.00
C LEU A 203 -19.33 -4.38 -16.37
N ARG A 204 -19.51 -3.05 -16.54
CA ARG A 204 -19.16 -2.30 -17.77
C ARG A 204 -17.66 -2.06 -17.88
N ALA A 205 -17.23 -1.64 -19.06
CA ALA A 205 -15.86 -1.18 -19.25
C ALA A 205 -15.50 -0.05 -18.28
N ARG A 206 -14.25 0.01 -17.86
CA ARG A 206 -13.77 0.96 -16.84
C ARG A 206 -14.15 2.41 -17.12
N PHE A 207 -14.06 2.83 -18.38
CA PHE A 207 -14.31 4.23 -18.76
C PHE A 207 -15.79 4.55 -18.92
N ASP A 208 -16.67 3.54 -18.91
CA ASP A 208 -18.12 3.70 -19.05
C ASP A 208 -18.84 3.74 -17.70
N GLN A 209 -18.10 3.51 -16.61
CA GLN A 209 -18.66 3.54 -15.25
C GLN A 209 -19.08 4.96 -14.86
N PRO A 210 -20.32 5.17 -14.31
CA PRO A 210 -20.88 6.50 -14.06
C PRO A 210 -20.17 7.30 -12.96
N TRP A 211 -19.38 6.65 -12.11
CA TRP A 211 -18.57 7.27 -11.03
C TRP A 211 -17.14 7.60 -11.44
N GLY A 212 -16.78 7.49 -12.72
CA GLY A 212 -15.47 7.86 -13.22
C GLY A 212 -15.10 9.32 -12.90
N ARG A 213 -13.80 9.58 -12.73
CA ARG A 213 -13.31 10.94 -12.42
C ARG A 213 -13.84 11.97 -13.40
N GLY A 214 -14.35 13.10 -12.87
CA GLY A 214 -14.89 14.20 -13.66
C GLY A 214 -16.36 14.04 -14.08
N ARG A 215 -16.99 12.90 -13.84
CA ARG A 215 -18.43 12.69 -14.17
C ARG A 215 -19.37 13.24 -13.11
N LEU A 216 -18.93 13.34 -11.88
CA LEU A 216 -19.65 14.02 -10.80
C LEU A 216 -19.10 15.44 -10.69
N GLY A 217 -19.83 16.42 -11.23
CA GLY A 217 -19.43 17.83 -11.20
C GLY A 217 -19.49 18.47 -9.81
N ASP A 218 -18.91 19.67 -9.68
CA ASP A 218 -18.97 20.53 -8.51
C ASP A 218 -18.55 19.89 -7.16
N TRP A 219 -19.28 20.20 -6.08
CA TRP A 219 -19.03 19.66 -4.74
C TRP A 219 -19.13 18.11 -4.67
N LYS A 220 -19.87 17.48 -5.60
CA LYS A 220 -19.96 16.02 -5.69
C LYS A 220 -18.60 15.39 -5.98
N ALA A 221 -17.66 16.12 -6.58
CA ALA A 221 -16.30 15.67 -6.77
C ALA A 221 -15.58 15.40 -5.45
N LEU A 222 -15.93 16.11 -4.35
CA LEU A 222 -15.38 15.83 -3.02
C LEU A 222 -15.85 14.48 -2.47
N ILE A 223 -17.08 14.07 -2.82
CA ILE A 223 -17.60 12.77 -2.40
C ILE A 223 -16.83 11.63 -3.06
N THR A 224 -16.34 11.81 -4.29
CA THR A 224 -15.50 10.80 -4.94
C THR A 224 -14.18 10.57 -4.20
N GLU A 225 -13.66 11.57 -3.50
CA GLU A 225 -12.43 11.41 -2.69
C GLU A 225 -12.66 10.52 -1.46
N LEU A 226 -13.91 10.37 -0.98
CA LEU A 226 -14.23 9.41 0.09
C LEU A 226 -13.96 7.96 -0.32
N GLN A 227 -13.85 7.66 -1.62
CA GLN A 227 -13.43 6.36 -2.11
C GLN A 227 -12.09 5.91 -1.51
N LEU A 228 -11.22 6.85 -1.12
CA LEU A 228 -9.95 6.54 -0.46
C LEU A 228 -10.15 5.79 0.87
N LEU A 229 -11.30 5.91 1.51
CA LEU A 229 -11.63 5.14 2.72
C LEU A 229 -11.73 3.64 2.46
N LEU A 230 -12.05 3.22 1.21
CA LEU A 230 -12.07 1.79 0.85
C LEU A 230 -10.70 1.13 1.00
N TYR A 231 -9.60 1.90 0.89
CA TYR A 231 -8.25 1.37 1.11
C TYR A 231 -7.97 1.00 2.57
N LEU A 232 -8.82 1.45 3.52
CA LEU A 232 -8.72 1.06 4.93
C LEU A 232 -9.48 -0.22 5.26
N VAL A 233 -10.46 -0.63 4.44
CA VAL A 233 -11.26 -1.84 4.68
C VAL A 233 -10.40 -3.11 4.67
N PRO A 234 -9.52 -3.35 3.68
CA PRO A 234 -8.68 -4.54 3.65
C PRO A 234 -7.75 -4.68 4.86
N PRO A 235 -6.95 -3.67 5.25
CA PRO A 235 -6.08 -3.80 6.42
C PRO A 235 -6.88 -3.91 7.72
N LEU A 236 -8.04 -3.25 7.86
CA LEU A 236 -8.92 -3.43 9.03
C LEU A 236 -9.40 -4.87 9.13
N PHE A 237 -9.89 -5.46 8.05
CA PHE A 237 -10.28 -6.87 8.04
C PHE A 237 -9.09 -7.80 8.33
N GLY A 238 -7.89 -7.51 7.79
CA GLY A 238 -6.67 -8.24 8.08
C GLY A 238 -6.32 -8.24 9.57
N LEU A 239 -6.45 -7.09 10.25
CA LEU A 239 -6.28 -6.97 11.69
C LEU A 239 -7.31 -7.80 12.48
N MET A 240 -8.60 -7.71 12.09
CA MET A 240 -9.68 -8.45 12.73
C MET A 240 -9.48 -9.96 12.58
N LEU A 241 -9.10 -10.44 11.39
CA LEU A 241 -8.84 -11.86 11.12
C LEU A 241 -7.61 -12.38 11.88
N GLY A 242 -6.56 -11.57 11.99
CA GLY A 242 -5.36 -11.89 12.76
C GLY A 242 -5.65 -12.04 14.26
N ARG A 243 -6.57 -11.24 14.77
CA ARG A 243 -7.02 -11.25 16.19
C ARG A 243 -8.46 -11.76 16.34
N ARG A 244 -8.86 -12.74 15.54
CA ARG A 244 -10.23 -13.25 15.45
C ARG A 244 -10.87 -13.62 16.79
N GLU A 245 -10.08 -13.94 17.81
CA GLU A 245 -10.57 -14.28 19.16
C GLU A 245 -11.27 -13.12 19.88
N GLN A 246 -11.05 -11.89 19.41
CA GLN A 246 -11.66 -10.67 19.97
C GLN A 246 -12.97 -10.29 19.31
N TYR A 247 -13.40 -11.02 18.26
CA TYR A 247 -14.57 -10.70 17.45
C TYR A 247 -15.53 -11.88 17.38
N SER A 248 -16.83 -11.60 17.31
CA SER A 248 -17.82 -12.63 17.06
C SER A 248 -17.69 -13.20 15.63
N ALA A 249 -18.08 -14.47 15.44
CA ALA A 249 -18.06 -15.11 14.13
C ALA A 249 -18.89 -14.33 13.08
N ILE A 250 -20.02 -13.75 13.50
CA ILE A 250 -20.89 -12.92 12.63
C ILE A 250 -20.14 -11.66 12.18
N ASN A 251 -19.47 -10.95 13.09
CA ASN A 251 -18.70 -9.76 12.72
C ASN A 251 -17.56 -10.08 11.75
N LEU A 252 -16.87 -11.21 11.96
CA LEU A 252 -15.82 -11.65 11.05
C LEU A 252 -16.37 -12.02 9.68
N LEU A 253 -17.50 -12.73 9.63
CA LEU A 253 -18.16 -13.12 8.38
C LEU A 253 -18.59 -11.87 7.59
N LEU A 254 -19.32 -10.96 8.23
CA LEU A 254 -19.82 -9.75 7.58
C LEU A 254 -18.66 -8.84 7.13
N SER A 255 -17.61 -8.65 7.96
CA SER A 255 -16.42 -7.89 7.57
C SER A 255 -15.66 -8.56 6.43
N GLY A 256 -15.65 -9.90 6.39
CA GLY A 256 -15.08 -10.67 5.29
C GLY A 256 -15.87 -10.47 3.98
N LEU A 257 -17.20 -10.45 4.05
CA LEU A 257 -18.05 -10.13 2.88
C LEU A 257 -17.83 -8.70 2.40
N ALA A 258 -17.69 -7.72 3.31
CA ALA A 258 -17.35 -6.36 2.95
C ALA A 258 -15.98 -6.27 2.26
N PHE A 259 -14.98 -6.99 2.75
CA PHE A 259 -13.65 -7.09 2.12
C PHE A 259 -13.72 -7.72 0.73
N LEU A 260 -14.44 -8.83 0.57
CA LEU A 260 -14.64 -9.48 -0.74
C LEU A 260 -15.35 -8.55 -1.73
N TRP A 261 -16.32 -7.77 -1.25
CA TRP A 261 -16.99 -6.76 -2.07
C TRP A 261 -16.03 -5.67 -2.54
N VAL A 262 -15.16 -5.16 -1.65
CA VAL A 262 -14.12 -4.18 -2.00
C VAL A 262 -13.13 -4.77 -3.00
N LEU A 263 -12.73 -6.04 -2.85
CA LEU A 263 -11.90 -6.73 -3.82
C LEU A 263 -12.58 -6.86 -5.18
N PHE A 264 -13.85 -7.26 -5.19
CA PHE A 264 -14.64 -7.37 -6.43
C PHE A 264 -14.77 -6.01 -7.13
N PHE A 265 -15.02 -4.94 -6.37
CA PHE A 265 -15.04 -3.57 -6.90
C PHE A 265 -13.67 -3.17 -7.50
N GLY A 266 -12.58 -3.45 -6.81
CA GLY A 266 -11.23 -3.21 -7.34
C GLY A 266 -10.92 -4.01 -8.59
N PHE A 267 -11.39 -5.26 -8.65
CA PHE A 267 -11.25 -6.15 -9.80
C PHE A 267 -12.02 -5.62 -11.03
N THR A 268 -13.32 -5.32 -10.87
CA THR A 268 -14.17 -4.82 -11.97
C THR A 268 -13.74 -3.45 -12.47
N GLY A 269 -13.14 -2.62 -11.61
CA GLY A 269 -12.52 -1.35 -11.99
C GLY A 269 -11.33 -1.47 -12.94
N GLY A 270 -10.84 -2.69 -13.23
CA GLY A 270 -9.76 -2.95 -14.19
C GLY A 270 -8.42 -2.30 -13.84
N THR A 271 -8.22 -1.92 -12.56
CA THR A 271 -7.02 -1.22 -12.09
C THR A 271 -6.18 -2.14 -11.22
N ARG A 272 -5.22 -2.83 -11.82
CA ARG A 272 -4.33 -3.80 -11.15
C ARG A 272 -3.73 -3.26 -9.84
N ASN A 273 -3.36 -1.97 -9.81
CA ASN A 273 -2.76 -1.36 -8.63
C ASN A 273 -3.73 -1.24 -7.46
N VAL A 274 -5.00 -0.93 -7.71
CA VAL A 274 -6.03 -0.85 -6.67
C VAL A 274 -6.26 -2.23 -6.06
N PHE A 275 -6.36 -3.24 -6.91
CA PHE A 275 -6.53 -4.63 -6.49
C PHE A 275 -5.30 -5.12 -5.68
N ALA A 276 -4.09 -4.83 -6.17
CA ALA A 276 -2.86 -5.14 -5.46
C ALA A 276 -2.77 -4.42 -4.11
N ALA A 277 -3.19 -3.14 -4.04
CA ALA A 277 -3.24 -2.38 -2.79
C ALA A 277 -4.12 -3.07 -1.75
N TYR A 278 -5.30 -3.52 -2.15
CA TYR A 278 -6.24 -4.20 -1.25
C TYR A 278 -5.66 -5.51 -0.71
N LEU A 279 -5.06 -6.34 -1.58
CA LEU A 279 -4.46 -7.60 -1.16
C LEU A 279 -3.21 -7.41 -0.29
N VAL A 280 -2.32 -6.50 -0.69
CA VAL A 280 -1.05 -6.27 0.04
C VAL A 280 -1.33 -5.69 1.42
N THR A 281 -2.19 -4.67 1.53
CA THR A 281 -2.50 -4.05 2.83
C THR A 281 -3.23 -5.01 3.77
N PHE A 282 -4.15 -5.84 3.25
CA PHE A 282 -4.77 -6.93 3.98
C PHE A 282 -3.72 -7.92 4.50
N LEU A 283 -2.84 -8.41 3.61
CA LEU A 283 -1.84 -9.43 3.93
C LEU A 283 -0.85 -8.92 4.98
N ILE A 284 -0.37 -7.69 4.85
CA ILE A 284 0.54 -7.06 5.82
C ILE A 284 -0.14 -6.94 7.19
N ALA A 285 -1.36 -6.41 7.22
CA ALA A 285 -2.12 -6.28 8.47
C ALA A 285 -2.38 -7.64 9.12
N PHE A 286 -2.79 -8.65 8.36
CA PHE A 286 -3.00 -10.01 8.82
C PHE A 286 -1.71 -10.65 9.35
N THR A 287 -0.59 -10.52 8.63
CA THR A 287 0.70 -11.09 9.00
C THR A 287 1.22 -10.53 10.32
N PHE A 288 1.14 -9.21 10.50
CA PHE A 288 1.66 -8.54 11.68
C PHE A 288 0.72 -8.60 12.91
N SER A 289 -0.58 -8.86 12.69
CA SER A 289 -1.54 -9.05 13.79
C SER A 289 -1.68 -10.50 14.23
N SER A 290 -1.26 -11.47 13.40
CA SER A 290 -1.39 -12.89 13.68
C SER A 290 -0.34 -13.37 14.69
N PRO A 291 -0.72 -14.19 15.67
CA PRO A 291 0.21 -14.77 16.63
C PRO A 291 1.15 -15.79 15.94
N PRO A 292 2.37 -16.01 16.49
CA PRO A 292 3.38 -16.90 15.88
C PRO A 292 2.91 -18.32 15.59
N GLN A 293 1.98 -18.85 16.39
CA GLN A 293 1.40 -20.19 16.24
C GLN A 293 0.62 -20.36 14.92
N ARG A 294 0.20 -19.24 14.28
CA ARG A 294 -0.55 -19.25 13.00
C ARG A 294 0.33 -19.06 11.77
N ARG A 295 1.64 -19.25 11.89
CA ARG A 295 2.59 -19.04 10.78
C ARG A 295 2.18 -19.77 9.49
N THR A 296 1.74 -21.03 9.60
CA THR A 296 1.29 -21.81 8.44
C THR A 296 0.07 -21.17 7.78
N GLN A 297 -0.92 -20.68 8.56
CA GLN A 297 -2.08 -19.99 8.02
C GLN A 297 -1.69 -18.71 7.28
N VAL A 298 -0.75 -17.93 7.82
CA VAL A 298 -0.21 -16.73 7.17
C VAL A 298 0.43 -17.08 5.83
N ILE A 299 1.23 -18.13 5.76
CA ILE A 299 1.89 -18.59 4.52
C ILE A 299 0.83 -19.01 3.50
N VAL A 300 -0.16 -19.82 3.90
CA VAL A 300 -1.24 -20.28 3.00
C VAL A 300 -2.01 -19.09 2.43
N VAL A 301 -2.40 -18.14 3.29
CA VAL A 301 -3.11 -16.92 2.86
C VAL A 301 -2.22 -16.08 1.93
N ALA A 302 -0.92 -15.95 2.21
CA ALA A 302 0.01 -15.21 1.36
C ALA A 302 0.13 -15.85 -0.04
N VAL A 303 0.26 -17.18 -0.12
CA VAL A 303 0.31 -17.91 -1.38
C VAL A 303 -1.00 -17.75 -2.15
N PHE A 304 -2.15 -17.87 -1.47
CA PHE A 304 -3.47 -17.67 -2.08
C PHE A 304 -3.63 -16.25 -2.63
N CYS A 305 -3.29 -15.21 -1.85
CA CYS A 305 -3.34 -13.82 -2.29
C CYS A 305 -2.40 -13.58 -3.49
N GLY A 306 -1.20 -14.16 -3.47
CA GLY A 306 -0.26 -14.09 -4.60
C GLY A 306 -0.82 -14.73 -5.87
N ALA A 307 -1.37 -15.94 -5.78
CA ALA A 307 -2.00 -16.63 -6.91
C ALA A 307 -3.19 -15.84 -7.44
N MET A 308 -4.06 -15.33 -6.55
CA MET A 308 -5.22 -14.51 -6.91
C MET A 308 -4.77 -13.21 -7.62
N MET A 309 -3.70 -12.58 -7.17
CA MET A 309 -3.16 -11.37 -7.81
C MET A 309 -2.66 -11.65 -9.22
N VAL A 310 -1.95 -12.77 -9.44
CA VAL A 310 -1.46 -13.16 -10.78
C VAL A 310 -2.63 -13.47 -11.72
N MET A 311 -3.60 -14.27 -11.27
CA MET A 311 -4.78 -14.63 -12.08
C MET A 311 -5.63 -13.39 -12.41
N ALA A 312 -5.94 -12.58 -11.38
CA ALA A 312 -6.73 -11.38 -11.56
C ALA A 312 -6.07 -10.39 -12.52
N THR A 313 -4.75 -10.22 -12.44
CA THR A 313 -4.01 -9.30 -13.31
C THR A 313 -4.17 -9.64 -14.79
N ARG A 314 -4.13 -10.93 -15.16
CA ARG A 314 -4.35 -11.39 -16.53
C ARG A 314 -5.76 -11.04 -17.01
N VAL A 315 -6.78 -11.48 -16.26
CA VAL A 315 -8.18 -11.22 -16.60
C VAL A 315 -8.49 -9.72 -16.67
N MET A 316 -7.95 -8.93 -15.73
CA MET A 316 -8.15 -7.48 -15.70
C MET A 316 -7.59 -6.76 -16.92
N LEU A 317 -6.50 -7.25 -17.51
CA LEU A 317 -5.96 -6.69 -18.76
C LEU A 317 -6.93 -6.90 -19.92
N ASP A 318 -7.48 -8.11 -20.02
CA ASP A 318 -8.38 -8.48 -21.11
C ASP A 318 -9.73 -7.76 -21.02
N MET A 319 -10.32 -7.70 -19.81
CA MET A 319 -11.64 -7.11 -19.61
C MET A 319 -11.64 -5.58 -19.49
N ARG A 320 -10.48 -4.92 -19.34
CA ARG A 320 -10.39 -3.47 -19.04
C ARG A 320 -11.11 -2.59 -20.06
N THR A 321 -11.07 -2.97 -21.33
CA THR A 321 -11.64 -2.20 -22.45
C THR A 321 -13.06 -2.60 -22.78
N VAL A 322 -13.41 -3.87 -22.60
CA VAL A 322 -14.75 -4.39 -22.98
C VAL A 322 -15.70 -4.51 -21.78
N GLY A 323 -15.19 -4.56 -20.57
CA GLY A 323 -15.95 -4.82 -19.35
C GLY A 323 -16.14 -6.31 -19.06
N LEU A 324 -16.38 -6.63 -17.79
CA LEU A 324 -16.50 -8.02 -17.34
C LEU A 324 -17.68 -8.75 -17.99
N LYS A 325 -18.83 -8.08 -18.18
CA LYS A 325 -20.02 -8.66 -18.79
C LYS A 325 -19.77 -9.16 -20.20
N LYS A 326 -19.16 -8.32 -21.05
CA LYS A 326 -18.84 -8.65 -22.44
C LYS A 326 -17.71 -9.67 -22.54
N TRP A 327 -16.70 -9.56 -21.67
CA TRP A 327 -15.63 -10.54 -21.58
C TRP A 327 -16.15 -11.95 -21.27
N LEU A 328 -17.09 -12.09 -20.30
CA LEU A 328 -17.76 -13.36 -19.98
C LEU A 328 -18.63 -13.88 -21.14
N ALA A 329 -19.16 -12.99 -21.97
CA ALA A 329 -19.89 -13.37 -23.19
C ALA A 329 -18.97 -13.77 -24.36
N GLY A 330 -17.63 -13.77 -24.17
CA GLY A 330 -16.65 -14.16 -25.19
C GLY A 330 -16.26 -13.02 -26.14
N GLU A 331 -16.69 -11.79 -25.89
CA GLU A 331 -16.24 -10.63 -26.68
C GLU A 331 -14.79 -10.32 -26.32
N MET A 332 -13.85 -10.75 -27.19
CA MET A 332 -12.43 -10.43 -26.99
C MET A 332 -12.16 -8.96 -27.38
N PRO A 333 -11.28 -8.24 -26.66
CA PRO A 333 -10.86 -6.91 -27.08
C PRO A 333 -10.22 -6.99 -28.45
N SER A 334 -10.61 -6.12 -29.36
CA SER A 334 -10.02 -5.96 -30.69
C SER A 334 -8.55 -5.51 -30.66
N MET A 335 -8.00 -5.29 -29.48
CA MET A 335 -6.63 -4.84 -29.28
C MET A 335 -5.65 -6.02 -29.34
N ILE A 336 -5.03 -6.10 -30.51
CA ILE A 336 -3.64 -6.42 -30.73
C ILE A 336 -3.15 -7.64 -29.96
N THR A 337 -3.12 -8.69 -30.66
CA THR A 337 -2.16 -9.79 -30.67
C THR A 337 -0.79 -9.43 -30.06
N ARG A 338 -0.75 -9.30 -28.73
CA ARG A 338 0.48 -9.50 -27.94
C ARG A 338 0.82 -11.01 -27.92
N GLN A 339 0.42 -11.69 -29.00
CA GLN A 339 0.30 -13.15 -29.10
C GLN A 339 1.63 -13.91 -28.97
N ASN A 340 2.79 -13.21 -28.95
CA ASN A 340 4.08 -13.88 -29.00
C ASN A 340 4.93 -13.75 -27.72
N SER A 341 4.46 -13.07 -26.68
CA SER A 341 5.19 -12.99 -25.42
C SER A 341 4.59 -13.96 -24.41
N SER A 342 5.39 -14.93 -23.93
CA SER A 342 4.95 -15.94 -22.95
C SER A 342 4.59 -15.34 -21.59
N VAL A 343 5.27 -14.26 -21.21
CA VAL A 343 5.03 -13.49 -19.98
C VAL A 343 5.07 -12.01 -20.32
N PHE A 344 4.01 -11.30 -19.96
CA PHE A 344 3.91 -9.85 -20.11
C PHE A 344 3.48 -9.23 -18.78
N VAL A 345 4.22 -8.22 -18.32
CA VAL A 345 3.91 -7.46 -17.09
C VAL A 345 3.33 -6.11 -17.42
N ASP A 346 4.12 -5.26 -18.10
CA ASP A 346 3.72 -3.92 -18.55
C ASP A 346 4.79 -3.38 -19.52
N ASP A 347 4.47 -2.37 -20.31
CA ASP A 347 5.41 -1.76 -21.28
C ASP A 347 6.41 -0.79 -20.60
N ASN A 348 6.80 -1.02 -19.34
CA ASN A 348 7.59 -0.03 -18.59
C ASN A 348 8.99 0.19 -19.16
N LEU A 349 9.73 -0.88 -19.52
CA LEU A 349 11.07 -0.70 -20.09
C LEU A 349 10.99 -0.10 -21.50
N LEU A 350 9.97 -0.46 -22.28
CA LEU A 350 9.68 0.20 -23.56
C LEU A 350 9.44 1.68 -23.36
N ALA A 351 8.60 2.04 -22.38
CA ALA A 351 8.31 3.43 -22.06
C ALA A 351 9.57 4.20 -21.65
N ILE A 352 10.39 3.65 -20.76
CA ILE A 352 11.67 4.28 -20.36
C ILE A 352 12.56 4.46 -21.60
N SER A 353 12.66 3.46 -22.48
CA SER A 353 13.50 3.52 -23.68
C SER A 353 13.05 4.62 -24.64
N VAL A 354 11.74 4.76 -24.87
CA VAL A 354 11.19 5.85 -25.69
C VAL A 354 11.47 7.23 -25.06
N LEU A 355 11.32 7.33 -23.73
CA LEU A 355 11.64 8.59 -23.03
C LEU A 355 13.12 8.97 -23.13
N THR A 356 14.04 7.98 -23.17
CA THR A 356 15.48 8.25 -23.35
C THR A 356 15.83 8.70 -24.77
N GLN A 357 15.01 8.36 -25.77
CA GLN A 357 15.14 8.91 -27.11
C GLN A 357 14.58 10.36 -27.19
N TYR A 358 13.51 10.62 -26.44
CA TYR A 358 12.83 11.91 -26.52
C TYR A 358 13.55 13.00 -25.73
N PHE A 359 13.97 12.71 -24.51
CA PHE A 359 14.61 13.70 -23.63
C PHE A 359 16.15 13.59 -23.65
N PRO A 360 16.86 14.74 -23.63
CA PRO A 360 16.33 16.10 -23.73
C PRO A 360 16.11 16.57 -25.18
N LYS A 361 16.69 15.89 -26.17
CA LYS A 361 16.88 16.40 -27.54
C LYS A 361 15.62 16.81 -28.27
N GLN A 362 14.56 16.00 -28.18
CA GLN A 362 13.27 16.30 -28.84
C GLN A 362 12.44 17.31 -28.04
N ASN A 363 12.82 17.63 -26.80
CA ASN A 363 12.18 18.62 -25.97
C ASN A 363 13.03 19.88 -25.83
N GLN A 364 13.48 20.47 -26.94
CA GLN A 364 14.26 21.72 -26.96
C GLN A 364 15.51 21.67 -26.05
N ASP A 365 16.17 20.52 -25.99
CA ASP A 365 17.33 20.22 -25.13
C ASP A 365 17.07 20.42 -23.62
N ARG A 366 15.83 20.29 -23.16
CA ARG A 366 15.43 20.47 -21.76
C ARG A 366 14.81 19.24 -21.16
N TYR A 367 15.06 19.05 -19.86
CA TYR A 367 14.32 18.18 -18.97
C TYR A 367 13.21 18.95 -18.27
N LEU A 368 12.23 18.24 -17.67
CA LEU A 368 11.09 18.87 -16.98
C LEU A 368 11.47 19.45 -15.59
N GLY A 369 12.66 19.16 -15.08
CA GLY A 369 13.14 19.66 -13.79
C GLY A 369 12.24 19.23 -12.61
N PHE A 370 11.89 20.18 -11.76
CA PHE A 370 11.05 19.94 -10.58
C PHE A 370 9.55 19.79 -10.85
N GLU A 371 9.12 19.82 -12.09
CA GLU A 371 7.69 19.73 -12.44
C GLU A 371 7.06 18.43 -11.92
N ILE A 372 7.74 17.29 -12.09
CA ILE A 372 7.24 15.98 -11.68
C ILE A 372 7.14 15.87 -10.15
N PRO A 373 8.20 16.13 -9.36
CA PRO A 373 8.10 16.15 -7.91
C PRO A 373 7.04 17.11 -7.37
N TYR A 374 6.94 18.30 -7.96
CA TYR A 374 5.92 19.30 -7.59
C TYR A 374 4.49 18.77 -7.81
N LEU A 375 4.22 18.24 -9.01
CA LEU A 375 2.91 17.69 -9.33
C LEU A 375 2.57 16.47 -8.47
N ALA A 376 3.54 15.61 -8.17
CA ALA A 376 3.35 14.48 -7.26
C ALA A 376 2.97 14.96 -5.85
N LEU A 377 3.59 16.02 -5.36
CA LEU A 377 3.31 16.58 -4.04
C LEU A 377 1.90 17.20 -3.94
N ILE A 378 1.49 17.96 -4.95
CA ILE A 378 0.18 18.64 -4.94
C ILE A 378 -0.98 17.73 -5.36
N ARG A 379 -0.69 16.55 -5.90
CA ARG A 379 -1.73 15.63 -6.43
C ARG A 379 -2.88 15.34 -5.46
N PRO A 380 -2.67 15.15 -4.15
CA PRO A 380 -3.75 14.87 -3.21
C PRO A 380 -4.73 16.03 -3.01
N ILE A 381 -4.35 17.27 -3.35
CA ILE A 381 -5.21 18.45 -3.12
C ILE A 381 -6.37 18.40 -4.12
N PRO A 382 -7.65 18.32 -3.66
CA PRO A 382 -8.81 18.32 -4.55
C PRO A 382 -8.94 19.64 -5.31
N ARG A 383 -9.37 19.59 -6.58
CA ARG A 383 -9.63 20.80 -7.39
C ARG A 383 -10.74 21.68 -6.82
N ALA A 384 -11.66 21.10 -6.07
CA ALA A 384 -12.68 21.86 -5.36
C ALA A 384 -12.08 22.83 -4.33
N ILE A 385 -10.91 22.50 -3.76
CA ILE A 385 -10.15 23.36 -2.82
C ILE A 385 -9.21 24.31 -3.59
N TRP A 386 -8.62 23.81 -4.69
CA TRP A 386 -7.71 24.59 -5.52
C TRP A 386 -8.10 24.51 -7.01
N PRO A 387 -9.05 25.33 -7.50
CA PRO A 387 -9.53 25.31 -8.87
C PRO A 387 -8.42 25.55 -9.93
N GLY A 388 -7.47 26.44 -9.62
CA GLY A 388 -6.32 26.74 -10.49
C GLY A 388 -5.17 25.74 -10.47
N LYS A 389 -5.35 24.57 -9.83
CA LYS A 389 -4.34 23.50 -9.79
C LYS A 389 -3.95 23.05 -11.20
N PRO A 390 -2.64 22.89 -11.53
CA PRO A 390 -2.17 22.38 -12.80
C PRO A 390 -2.89 21.10 -13.23
N THR A 391 -3.20 20.97 -14.53
CA THR A 391 -3.94 19.80 -15.04
C THR A 391 -3.09 18.55 -15.17
N GLY A 392 -1.80 18.70 -15.35
CA GLY A 392 -0.84 17.62 -15.56
C GLY A 392 0.54 18.19 -15.88
N MET A 393 1.41 17.33 -16.35
CA MET A 393 2.73 17.70 -16.86
C MET A 393 2.62 18.53 -18.15
N SER A 394 3.61 19.39 -18.40
CA SER A 394 3.73 20.14 -19.65
C SER A 394 3.86 19.21 -20.86
N ILE A 395 4.53 18.08 -20.69
CA ILE A 395 4.61 16.97 -21.65
C ILE A 395 4.32 15.68 -20.89
N SER A 396 3.23 15.00 -21.24
CA SER A 396 2.88 13.71 -20.67
C SER A 396 3.59 12.55 -21.40
N ILE A 397 3.65 11.38 -20.76
CA ILE A 397 4.19 10.18 -21.40
C ILE A 397 3.34 9.81 -22.61
N GLU A 398 2.03 9.99 -22.52
CA GLU A 398 1.08 9.76 -23.61
C GLU A 398 1.33 10.68 -24.83
N ASP A 399 1.76 11.95 -24.59
CA ASP A 399 2.12 12.88 -25.66
C ASP A 399 3.38 12.40 -26.40
N VAL A 400 4.39 11.90 -25.65
CA VAL A 400 5.62 11.34 -26.24
C VAL A 400 5.31 10.13 -27.11
N PHE A 401 4.39 9.27 -26.67
CA PHE A 401 3.92 8.10 -27.43
C PHE A 401 2.90 8.45 -28.53
N LYS A 402 2.42 9.69 -28.59
CA LYS A 402 1.36 10.15 -29.53
C LYS A 402 0.08 9.30 -29.43
N VAL A 403 -0.27 8.81 -28.24
CA VAL A 403 -1.47 8.01 -27.98
C VAL A 403 -2.46 8.77 -27.11
N LYS A 404 -3.76 8.51 -27.32
CA LYS A 404 -4.84 9.11 -26.52
C LYS A 404 -5.71 8.02 -25.90
N GLY A 405 -6.24 8.29 -24.70
CA GLY A 405 -7.18 7.37 -24.02
C GLY A 405 -6.52 6.15 -23.37
N VAL A 406 -5.20 6.10 -23.32
CA VAL A 406 -4.42 5.04 -22.65
C VAL A 406 -3.54 5.71 -21.60
N THR A 407 -3.39 5.11 -20.44
CA THR A 407 -2.43 5.56 -19.43
C THR A 407 -1.19 4.68 -19.50
N ILE A 408 -0.06 5.27 -19.85
CA ILE A 408 1.24 4.60 -19.90
C ILE A 408 2.00 4.92 -18.61
N ALA A 409 2.64 3.93 -18.03
CA ALA A 409 3.53 4.10 -16.89
C ALA A 409 4.97 3.82 -17.34
N ALA A 410 5.91 4.60 -16.84
CA ALA A 410 7.34 4.42 -17.10
C ALA A 410 8.14 4.15 -15.81
N THR A 411 7.46 3.76 -14.74
CA THR A 411 8.00 3.67 -13.38
C THR A 411 8.55 5.02 -12.87
N PHE A 412 8.94 5.09 -11.60
CA PHE A 412 9.64 6.29 -11.12
C PHE A 412 10.94 6.57 -11.91
N VAL A 413 11.54 5.52 -12.48
CA VAL A 413 12.79 5.64 -13.26
C VAL A 413 12.58 6.50 -14.51
N GLY A 414 11.49 6.26 -15.27
CA GLY A 414 11.17 7.07 -16.44
C GLY A 414 10.73 8.48 -16.06
N GLU A 415 9.94 8.64 -15.01
CA GLU A 415 9.52 9.94 -14.47
C GLU A 415 10.73 10.77 -14.02
N ALA A 416 11.64 10.18 -13.25
CA ALA A 416 12.88 10.81 -12.83
C ALA A 416 13.82 11.13 -14.00
N TYR A 417 13.85 10.26 -15.03
CA TYR A 417 14.63 10.53 -16.25
C TYR A 417 14.10 11.77 -16.98
N MET A 418 12.78 11.92 -17.09
CA MET A 418 12.15 13.14 -17.64
C MET A 418 12.49 14.39 -16.81
N SER A 419 12.66 14.25 -15.50
CA SER A 419 13.02 15.36 -14.60
C SER A 419 14.45 15.87 -14.82
N GLY A 420 15.44 14.99 -15.05
CA GLY A 420 16.85 15.43 -15.14
C GLY A 420 17.82 14.30 -15.52
N GLY A 421 17.39 13.35 -16.35
CA GLY A 421 18.22 12.28 -16.87
C GLY A 421 18.71 11.30 -15.81
N LEU A 422 19.83 10.65 -16.07
CA LEU A 422 20.39 9.61 -15.20
C LEU A 422 20.70 10.11 -13.78
N PHE A 423 21.12 11.36 -13.65
CA PHE A 423 21.41 11.94 -12.33
C PHE A 423 20.15 12.08 -11.48
N ALA A 424 19.04 12.53 -12.05
CA ALA A 424 17.77 12.62 -11.33
C ALA A 424 17.25 11.23 -10.92
N VAL A 425 17.44 10.21 -11.75
CA VAL A 425 17.07 8.82 -11.41
C VAL A 425 17.83 8.35 -10.16
N LEU A 426 19.12 8.59 -10.09
CA LEU A 426 19.92 8.23 -8.90
C LEU A 426 19.41 8.96 -7.65
N LEU A 427 19.22 10.28 -7.73
CA LEU A 427 18.77 11.11 -6.60
C LEU A 427 17.36 10.72 -6.15
N GLU A 428 16.43 10.55 -7.08
CA GLU A 428 15.07 10.16 -6.73
C GLU A 428 15.03 8.75 -6.15
N GLY A 429 15.81 7.82 -6.70
CA GLY A 429 16.00 6.49 -6.10
C GLY A 429 16.51 6.57 -4.66
N MET A 430 17.46 7.46 -4.35
CA MET A 430 17.96 7.68 -2.99
C MET A 430 16.86 8.23 -2.07
N VAL A 431 16.07 9.19 -2.52
CA VAL A 431 14.93 9.75 -1.77
C VAL A 431 13.89 8.67 -1.50
N LEU A 432 13.53 7.86 -2.49
CA LEU A 432 12.55 6.79 -2.35
C LEU A 432 13.05 5.67 -1.43
N GLY A 433 14.32 5.28 -1.52
CA GLY A 433 14.94 4.33 -0.61
C GLY A 433 14.94 4.84 0.85
N MET A 434 15.22 6.13 1.02
CA MET A 434 15.13 6.81 2.32
C MET A 434 13.70 6.78 2.87
N LEU A 435 12.69 7.16 2.07
CA LEU A 435 11.28 7.16 2.47
C LEU A 435 10.79 5.75 2.81
N ALA A 436 11.18 4.75 2.04
CA ALA A 436 10.83 3.34 2.29
C ALA A 436 11.40 2.85 3.63
N THR A 437 12.66 3.16 3.92
CA THR A 437 13.28 2.82 5.21
C THR A 437 12.72 3.65 6.36
N PHE A 438 12.40 4.92 6.13
CA PHE A 438 11.70 5.73 7.12
C PHE A 438 10.36 5.08 7.49
N TRP A 439 9.61 4.53 6.52
CA TRP A 439 8.36 3.81 6.78
C TRP A 439 8.56 2.55 7.63
N ASN A 440 9.70 1.85 7.49
CA ASN A 440 10.02 0.71 8.35
C ASN A 440 10.04 1.06 9.84
N ARG A 441 10.32 2.32 10.20
CA ARG A 441 10.32 2.77 11.61
C ARG A 441 8.94 2.75 12.25
N PHE A 442 7.86 2.72 11.45
CA PHE A 442 6.50 2.52 11.95
C PHE A 442 6.22 1.06 12.32
N SER A 443 7.07 0.12 11.91
CA SER A 443 7.00 -1.28 12.34
C SER A 443 7.65 -1.45 13.71
N ALA A 444 6.85 -1.65 14.75
CA ALA A 444 7.36 -1.92 16.10
C ALA A 444 6.50 -2.96 16.84
N PRO A 445 7.11 -3.82 17.68
CA PRO A 445 6.38 -4.87 18.44
C PRO A 445 5.28 -4.32 19.32
N LYS A 446 5.46 -3.10 19.82
CA LYS A 446 4.53 -2.41 20.73
C LYS A 446 3.35 -1.73 20.03
N ASN A 447 3.27 -1.81 18.71
CA ASN A 447 2.17 -1.20 17.98
C ASN A 447 0.82 -1.78 18.40
N SER A 448 -0.12 -0.88 18.62
CA SER A 448 -1.55 -1.18 18.77
C SER A 448 -2.18 -1.52 17.42
N GLU A 449 -3.47 -1.87 17.43
CA GLU A 449 -4.25 -2.06 16.21
C GLU A 449 -4.22 -0.82 15.31
N LEU A 450 -4.32 0.37 15.88
CA LEU A 450 -4.23 1.62 15.13
C LEU A 450 -2.84 1.79 14.52
N GLY A 451 -1.79 1.48 15.26
CA GLY A 451 -0.42 1.52 14.75
C GLY A 451 -0.19 0.55 13.60
N LEU A 452 -0.71 -0.67 13.70
CA LEU A 452 -0.65 -1.66 12.63
C LEU A 452 -1.49 -1.24 11.41
N LEU A 453 -2.66 -0.61 11.62
CA LEU A 453 -3.48 -0.06 10.54
C LEU A 453 -2.71 1.02 9.76
N VAL A 454 -2.11 1.98 10.47
CA VAL A 454 -1.28 3.03 9.85
C VAL A 454 -0.12 2.43 9.08
N TYR A 455 0.62 1.51 9.69
CA TYR A 455 1.76 0.86 9.05
C TYR A 455 1.36 0.11 7.76
N SER A 456 0.34 -0.75 7.85
CA SER A 456 -0.10 -1.58 6.72
C SER A 456 -0.71 -0.76 5.58
N SER A 457 -1.46 0.29 5.88
CA SER A 457 -2.04 1.18 4.85
C SER A 457 -0.97 1.90 4.05
N GLY A 458 0.07 2.43 4.70
CA GLY A 458 1.15 3.15 4.02
C GLY A 458 2.21 2.24 3.41
N PHE A 459 2.20 0.95 3.74
CA PHE A 459 3.10 -0.02 3.12
C PHE A 459 2.95 -0.05 1.60
N PHE A 460 1.72 -0.02 1.12
CA PHE A 460 1.45 -0.02 -0.31
C PHE A 460 1.91 1.27 -1.00
N ALA A 461 1.89 2.41 -0.30
CA ALA A 461 2.34 3.67 -0.87
C ALA A 461 3.79 3.60 -1.36
N VAL A 462 4.68 2.95 -0.59
CA VAL A 462 6.07 2.73 -0.99
C VAL A 462 6.16 1.83 -2.24
N THR A 463 5.37 0.76 -2.28
CA THR A 463 5.39 -0.20 -3.39
C THR A 463 4.85 0.41 -4.69
N ILE A 464 3.75 1.17 -4.62
CA ILE A 464 3.13 1.77 -5.80
C ILE A 464 3.98 2.90 -6.38
N THR A 465 4.81 3.56 -5.56
CA THR A 465 5.72 4.60 -6.00
C THR A 465 6.73 4.07 -7.02
N MET A 466 7.11 2.79 -6.91
CA MET A 466 7.98 2.15 -7.90
C MET A 466 7.36 2.17 -9.31
N ARG A 467 6.03 2.19 -9.40
CA ARG A 467 5.34 2.33 -10.68
C ARG A 467 5.16 3.79 -11.12
N SER A 468 4.94 4.70 -10.17
CA SER A 468 4.81 6.14 -10.45
C SER A 468 4.91 6.95 -9.17
N CYS A 469 5.76 7.97 -9.15
CA CYS A 469 5.91 8.91 -8.04
C CYS A 469 4.63 9.68 -7.74
N PHE A 470 3.82 9.92 -8.78
CA PHE A 470 2.50 10.55 -8.63
C PHE A 470 1.55 9.76 -7.74
N ALA A 471 1.75 8.45 -7.56
CA ALA A 471 0.89 7.63 -6.73
C ALA A 471 1.23 7.73 -5.23
N LEU A 472 2.46 8.10 -4.87
CA LEU A 472 2.96 8.12 -3.49
C LEU A 472 2.06 8.91 -2.54
N THR A 473 1.86 10.17 -2.84
CA THR A 473 1.17 11.11 -1.94
C THR A 473 -0.30 10.74 -1.76
N THR A 474 -0.97 10.32 -2.83
CA THR A 474 -2.37 9.85 -2.75
C THR A 474 -2.48 8.53 -1.98
N ALA A 475 -1.55 7.60 -2.17
CA ALA A 475 -1.55 6.31 -1.47
C ALA A 475 -1.21 6.44 0.03
N LEU A 476 -0.55 7.52 0.44
CA LEU A 476 -0.29 7.81 1.86
C LEU A 476 -1.51 8.39 2.60
N LEU A 477 -2.50 8.94 1.92
CA LEU A 477 -3.64 9.60 2.56
C LEU A 477 -4.38 8.72 3.59
N PRO A 478 -4.65 7.43 3.35
CA PRO A 478 -5.29 6.57 4.34
C PRO A 478 -4.48 6.46 5.65
N SER A 479 -3.15 6.38 5.55
CA SER A 479 -2.27 6.32 6.72
C SER A 479 -2.21 7.64 7.46
N LEU A 480 -2.17 8.76 6.74
CA LEU A 480 -2.21 10.10 7.32
C LEU A 480 -3.54 10.34 8.03
N ALA A 481 -4.66 9.87 7.44
CA ALA A 481 -5.97 9.90 8.08
C ALA A 481 -5.98 9.07 9.38
N GLY A 482 -5.37 7.89 9.39
CA GLY A 482 -5.20 7.07 10.59
C GLY A 482 -4.41 7.77 11.70
N ILE A 483 -3.31 8.43 11.35
CA ILE A 483 -2.50 9.23 12.30
C ILE A 483 -3.32 10.42 12.85
N ALA A 484 -4.00 11.15 11.97
CA ALA A 484 -4.85 12.28 12.37
C ALA A 484 -6.00 11.84 13.29
N PHE A 485 -6.66 10.73 12.94
CA PHE A 485 -7.69 10.12 13.79
C PHE A 485 -7.14 9.78 15.18
N GLY A 486 -6.01 9.10 15.26
CA GLY A 486 -5.38 8.73 16.53
C GLY A 486 -4.91 9.91 17.37
N LYS A 487 -4.48 11.01 16.73
CA LYS A 487 -3.99 12.21 17.41
C LYS A 487 -5.11 13.17 17.85
N ILE A 488 -6.14 13.34 17.03
CA ILE A 488 -7.15 14.39 17.20
C ILE A 488 -8.46 13.82 17.72
N VAL A 489 -8.96 12.74 17.13
CA VAL A 489 -10.32 12.23 17.37
C VAL A 489 -10.36 11.29 18.57
N LEU A 490 -9.47 10.31 18.61
CA LEU A 490 -9.46 9.27 19.64
C LEU A 490 -9.32 9.81 21.08
N PRO A 491 -8.50 10.85 21.39
CA PRO A 491 -8.45 11.43 22.72
C PRO A 491 -9.78 12.07 23.15
N LYS A 492 -10.43 12.79 22.23
CA LYS A 492 -11.72 13.45 22.50
C LYS A 492 -12.82 12.44 22.83
N ILE A 493 -12.90 11.37 22.04
CA ILE A 493 -13.85 10.28 22.27
C ILE A 493 -13.64 9.64 23.65
N ARG A 494 -12.38 9.37 24.03
CA ARG A 494 -12.08 8.79 25.34
C ARG A 494 -12.49 9.70 26.50
N GLN A 495 -12.27 11.00 26.38
CA GLN A 495 -12.70 11.97 27.38
C GLN A 495 -14.22 12.00 27.55
N THR A 496 -14.97 11.84 26.45
CA THR A 496 -16.44 11.81 26.47
C THR A 496 -16.98 10.51 27.05
N LEU A 497 -16.29 9.37 26.83
CA LEU A 497 -16.71 8.04 27.30
C LEU A 497 -16.20 7.70 28.71
N GLN A 498 -15.22 8.42 29.26
CA GLN A 498 -14.87 8.25 30.67
C GLN A 498 -16.02 8.81 31.50
N PRO A 499 -16.74 7.99 32.31
CA PRO A 499 -17.68 8.54 33.27
C PRO A 499 -16.92 9.58 34.06
N ARG A 500 -17.42 10.81 34.14
CA ARG A 500 -16.93 11.78 35.11
C ARG A 500 -16.87 11.07 36.42
N ALA A 501 -15.68 10.78 36.92
CA ALA A 501 -15.53 10.25 38.27
C ALA A 501 -16.32 11.21 39.18
N ILE A 502 -17.46 10.72 39.64
CA ILE A 502 -18.21 11.43 40.66
C ILE A 502 -17.23 11.44 41.84
N LEU A 503 -16.55 12.58 41.99
CA LEU A 503 -15.73 12.80 43.18
C LEU A 503 -16.62 12.43 44.36
N PRO A 504 -16.22 11.50 45.23
CA PRO A 504 -17.00 11.17 46.41
C PRO A 504 -17.28 12.52 47.12
N PRO A 505 -18.51 12.73 47.57
CA PRO A 505 -18.85 14.00 48.23
C PRO A 505 -17.79 14.20 49.32
N ARG A 506 -17.00 15.28 49.19
CA ARG A 506 -16.05 15.66 50.25
C ARG A 506 -16.85 15.53 51.54
N LEU A 507 -16.45 14.60 52.41
CA LEU A 507 -16.95 14.55 53.77
C LEU A 507 -16.80 15.96 54.31
N ARG A 508 -17.90 16.71 54.32
CA ARG A 508 -17.96 18.00 55.01
C ARG A 508 -17.49 17.68 56.42
N GLY A 509 -16.27 18.10 56.73
CA GLY A 509 -15.77 18.00 58.11
C GLY A 509 -16.86 18.49 59.02
N LYS A 510 -17.23 17.66 59.98
CA LYS A 510 -18.09 18.07 61.05
C LYS A 510 -17.46 19.35 61.64
N PRO A 511 -18.19 20.47 61.72
CA PRO A 511 -17.69 21.63 62.43
C PRO A 511 -17.67 21.27 63.92
N GLY A 512 -16.50 21.25 64.55
CA GLY A 512 -16.40 21.15 66.01
C GLY A 512 -15.53 20.05 66.60
N ALA A 513 -14.35 19.78 66.03
CA ALA A 513 -13.30 19.12 66.82
C ALA A 513 -12.36 20.19 67.38
N PRO A 514 -12.19 20.30 68.76
CA PRO A 514 -11.24 21.23 69.35
C PRO A 514 -9.79 20.82 69.00
N PRO A 515 -8.85 21.78 68.93
CA PRO A 515 -7.45 21.49 68.62
C PRO A 515 -6.81 20.63 69.73
N PRO A 516 -5.87 19.71 69.42
CA PRO A 516 -5.17 18.97 70.42
C PRO A 516 -4.29 19.89 71.26
N VAL A 517 -4.39 19.73 72.58
CA VAL A 517 -3.55 20.39 73.57
C VAL A 517 -2.14 19.80 73.41
N GLN A 518 -1.15 20.69 73.16
CA GLN A 518 0.26 20.34 73.22
C GLN A 518 0.67 20.16 74.68
N GLU A 519 1.12 18.97 75.06
CA GLU A 519 2.03 18.76 76.21
C GLU A 519 3.46 18.53 75.68
#